data_10d437e477d417279825ac6e9c4bb2c7
#
_entry.id   10d437e477d417279825ac6e9c4bb2c7
#
_cell.length_a   1.000
_cell.length_b   1.000
_cell.length_c   1.000
_cell.angle_alpha   90.00
_cell.angle_beta   90.00
_cell.angle_gamma   90.00
#
_symmetry.space_group_name_H-M   'P 1'
#
loop_
_entity.id
_entity.type
_entity.pdbx_description
1 polymer ?
#
loop_
_entity_poly.entity_id
_entity_poly.type
_entity_poly.pdbx_seq_one_letter_code
_entity_poly.pdbx_strand_id
1 'polypeptide(L)'
;MNLIGVGLITCDRAKLFRKCVSALPSADFIVVVNDGSKYPDTVYPPHITEIIQHKKNLGVGKSKNDALRFLISKGCQHIFLLEDDIRIVKDDVFKAYIEAAESSGIYHLNFAYHGPSNKDVTGRPKEKIRINFKNNISLSFHSHLAGAFSYYHHTILEKVGLIDERFVNAYDHLDHTLQMIKSNLHPPFGWFADLADSDKYIEDLDPDLSKSIIRKKMFQFRLRYKLYSFLFRYKNGFTVENYPRVTEEELFDFLRKYTTFNSNSF
;
A
#
# COMPACT_ATOMS: atom_id res chain seq x y z
N MET A 1 -16.52 9.55 15.24
CA MET A 1 -15.49 10.42 14.63
C MET A 1 -14.70 9.55 13.68
N ASN A 2 -14.46 9.98 12.46
CA ASN A 2 -13.68 9.21 11.49
C ASN A 2 -12.18 9.47 11.73
N LEU A 3 -11.55 8.70 12.63
CA LEU A 3 -10.14 8.87 12.99
C LEU A 3 -9.21 8.38 11.87
N ILE A 4 -8.22 9.20 11.56
CA ILE A 4 -7.19 8.92 10.57
C ILE A 4 -5.91 8.46 11.28
N GLY A 5 -5.41 7.28 10.95
CA GLY A 5 -4.15 6.74 11.45
C GLY A 5 -3.13 6.56 10.35
N VAL A 6 -1.88 6.92 10.61
CA VAL A 6 -0.75 6.76 9.70
C VAL A 6 0.33 5.88 10.33
N GLY A 7 0.69 4.79 9.67
CA GLY A 7 1.80 3.93 10.03
C GLY A 7 2.94 4.10 9.02
N LEU A 8 4.09 4.60 9.49
CA LEU A 8 5.29 4.78 8.67
C LEU A 8 6.36 3.77 9.05
N ILE A 9 6.79 2.97 8.08
CA ILE A 9 7.81 1.93 8.26
C ILE A 9 9.15 2.43 7.72
N THR A 10 10.23 2.28 8.51
CA THR A 10 11.57 2.65 8.10
C THR A 10 12.62 1.63 8.53
N CYS A 11 13.66 1.47 7.71
CA CYS A 11 14.84 0.64 8.02
C CYS A 11 16.06 1.16 7.25
N ASP A 12 17.14 1.53 7.98
CA ASP A 12 18.46 1.91 7.46
C ASP A 12 18.48 2.95 6.32
N ARG A 13 17.45 3.79 6.23
CA ARG A 13 17.29 4.82 5.20
C ARG A 13 16.99 6.21 5.78
N ALA A 14 17.74 6.65 6.80
CA ALA A 14 17.50 7.89 7.55
C ALA A 14 17.26 9.14 6.68
N LYS A 15 17.92 9.25 5.52
CA LYS A 15 17.73 10.40 4.61
C LYS A 15 16.36 10.37 3.92
N LEU A 16 15.89 9.20 3.48
CA LEU A 16 14.58 9.03 2.89
C LEU A 16 13.50 9.20 3.97
N PHE A 17 13.67 8.55 5.10
CA PHE A 17 12.78 8.69 6.26
C PHE A 17 12.54 10.16 6.63
N ARG A 18 13.61 10.98 6.76
CA ARG A 18 13.46 12.42 7.05
C ARG A 18 12.62 13.15 6.00
N LYS A 19 12.84 12.87 4.72
CA LYS A 19 12.04 13.47 3.63
C LYS A 19 10.58 13.04 3.68
N CYS A 20 10.34 11.76 3.95
CA CYS A 20 8.99 11.22 4.05
C CYS A 20 8.26 11.80 5.27
N VAL A 21 8.85 11.68 6.47
CA VAL A 21 8.19 12.06 7.73
C VAL A 21 7.96 13.56 7.85
N SER A 22 8.87 14.41 7.31
CA SER A 22 8.71 15.87 7.34
C SER A 22 7.62 16.39 6.39
N ALA A 23 7.17 15.56 5.47
CA ALA A 23 6.13 15.90 4.50
C ALA A 23 4.78 15.22 4.81
N LEU A 24 4.65 14.58 5.98
CA LEU A 24 3.38 13.97 6.38
C LEU A 24 2.36 15.05 6.77
N PRO A 25 1.17 15.03 6.18
CA PRO A 25 0.05 15.83 6.67
C PRO A 25 -0.35 15.42 8.09
N SER A 26 -1.07 16.28 8.78
CA SER A 26 -1.64 15.97 10.11
C SER A 26 -2.61 14.78 10.02
N ALA A 27 -2.55 13.92 11.04
CA ALA A 27 -3.47 12.81 11.26
C ALA A 27 -3.74 12.69 12.76
N ASP A 28 -4.81 11.99 13.15
CA ASP A 28 -5.14 11.82 14.57
C ASP A 28 -4.07 11.01 15.31
N PHE A 29 -3.51 9.98 14.61
CA PHE A 29 -2.42 9.17 15.16
C PHE A 29 -1.36 8.90 14.07
N ILE A 30 -0.10 9.14 14.41
CA ILE A 30 1.05 8.80 13.55
C ILE A 30 1.97 7.88 14.34
N VAL A 31 2.14 6.65 13.88
CA VAL A 31 3.08 5.68 14.44
C VAL A 31 4.23 5.41 13.47
N VAL A 32 5.45 5.47 13.97
CA VAL A 32 6.64 5.06 13.21
C VAL A 32 7.13 3.73 13.73
N VAL A 33 7.30 2.76 12.84
CA VAL A 33 7.96 1.49 13.15
C VAL A 33 9.37 1.52 12.55
N ASN A 34 10.36 1.64 13.44
CA ASN A 34 11.77 1.56 13.07
C ASN A 34 12.23 0.10 13.16
N ASP A 35 12.43 -0.52 12.01
CA ASP A 35 12.73 -1.95 11.91
C ASP A 35 14.23 -2.24 12.09
N GLY A 36 14.72 -1.95 13.30
CA GLY A 36 16.05 -2.33 13.76
C GLY A 36 17.17 -1.34 13.46
N SER A 37 16.86 -0.12 12.98
CA SER A 37 17.87 0.90 12.71
C SER A 37 18.24 1.69 13.96
N LYS A 38 19.47 2.16 14.01
CA LYS A 38 19.93 3.09 15.05
C LYS A 38 19.82 4.53 14.54
N TYR A 39 18.65 5.13 14.72
CA TYR A 39 18.46 6.54 14.42
C TYR A 39 18.62 7.40 15.69
N PRO A 40 19.19 8.61 15.58
CA PRO A 40 19.16 9.55 16.69
C PRO A 40 17.73 10.07 16.89
N ASP A 41 17.35 10.39 18.13
CA ASP A 41 16.01 10.88 18.47
C ASP A 41 15.60 12.14 17.69
N THR A 42 16.58 12.97 17.31
CA THR A 42 16.37 14.18 16.49
C THR A 42 15.85 13.91 15.08
N VAL A 43 15.78 12.66 14.65
CA VAL A 43 15.20 12.27 13.37
C VAL A 43 13.67 12.27 13.40
N TYR A 44 13.08 12.08 14.58
CA TYR A 44 11.64 11.96 14.77
C TYR A 44 11.00 13.33 15.07
N PRO A 45 10.12 13.83 14.19
CA PRO A 45 9.38 15.07 14.48
C PRO A 45 8.42 14.91 15.67
N PRO A 46 8.12 16.03 16.39
CA PRO A 46 7.30 15.99 17.60
C PRO A 46 5.82 15.63 17.38
N HIS A 47 5.33 15.63 16.15
CA HIS A 47 3.98 15.24 15.82
C HIS A 47 3.78 13.71 15.71
N ILE A 48 4.83 12.91 15.87
CA ILE A 48 4.72 11.45 15.93
C ILE A 48 4.09 11.05 17.26
N THR A 49 3.01 10.27 17.19
CA THR A 49 2.28 9.82 18.39
C THR A 49 3.00 8.68 19.10
N GLU A 50 3.64 7.77 18.35
CA GLU A 50 4.28 6.58 18.88
C GLU A 50 5.46 6.17 18.02
N ILE A 51 6.51 5.63 18.65
CA ILE A 51 7.67 5.04 17.98
C ILE A 51 7.83 3.59 18.48
N ILE A 52 7.64 2.65 17.58
CA ILE A 52 7.88 1.22 17.83
C ILE A 52 9.28 0.90 17.33
N GLN A 53 10.22 0.67 18.26
CA GLN A 53 11.61 0.36 17.95
C GLN A 53 11.84 -1.15 18.02
N HIS A 54 12.15 -1.79 16.88
CA HIS A 54 12.61 -3.16 16.88
C HIS A 54 14.08 -3.26 17.25
N LYS A 55 14.45 -4.33 17.98
CA LYS A 55 15.87 -4.60 18.35
C LYS A 55 16.71 -5.03 17.14
N LYS A 56 16.08 -5.56 16.09
CA LYS A 56 16.68 -6.00 14.82
C LYS A 56 15.66 -5.93 13.72
N ASN A 57 16.10 -6.01 12.47
CA ASN A 57 15.17 -6.09 11.33
C ASN A 57 14.32 -7.38 11.41
N LEU A 58 13.00 -7.21 11.51
CA LEU A 58 11.98 -8.26 11.53
C LEU A 58 11.23 -8.39 10.20
N GLY A 59 11.44 -7.42 9.31
CA GLY A 59 10.84 -7.36 7.98
C GLY A 59 9.58 -6.50 7.87
N VAL A 60 9.28 -6.12 6.63
CA VAL A 60 8.23 -5.14 6.33
C VAL A 60 6.83 -5.63 6.74
N GLY A 61 6.52 -6.91 6.54
CA GLY A 61 5.20 -7.47 6.93
C GLY A 61 4.94 -7.37 8.43
N LYS A 62 5.94 -7.72 9.26
CA LYS A 62 5.85 -7.57 10.72
C LYS A 62 5.72 -6.11 11.13
N SER A 63 6.53 -5.23 10.55
CA SER A 63 6.52 -3.80 10.85
C SER A 63 5.18 -3.15 10.49
N LYS A 64 4.61 -3.49 9.33
CA LYS A 64 3.27 -3.05 8.93
C LYS A 64 2.20 -3.52 9.93
N ASN A 65 2.29 -4.78 10.39
CA ASN A 65 1.35 -5.31 11.37
C ASN A 65 1.45 -4.63 12.74
N ASP A 66 2.64 -4.26 13.19
CA ASP A 66 2.79 -3.55 14.45
C ASP A 66 2.17 -2.14 14.37
N ALA A 67 2.33 -1.45 13.23
CA ALA A 67 1.62 -0.21 12.96
C ALA A 67 0.11 -0.41 12.92
N LEU A 68 -0.38 -1.43 12.21
CA LEU A 68 -1.81 -1.76 12.12
C LEU A 68 -2.42 -2.04 13.51
N ARG A 69 -1.75 -2.88 14.33
CA ARG A 69 -2.23 -3.19 15.70
C ARG A 69 -2.36 -1.92 16.55
N PHE A 70 -1.36 -1.04 16.49
CA PHE A 70 -1.42 0.23 17.20
C PHE A 70 -2.60 1.09 16.74
N LEU A 71 -2.74 1.31 15.43
CA LEU A 71 -3.78 2.16 14.87
C LEU A 71 -5.18 1.61 15.10
N ILE A 72 -5.37 0.29 14.97
CA ILE A 72 -6.63 -0.39 15.31
C ILE A 72 -6.95 -0.21 16.80
N SER A 73 -5.97 -0.33 17.69
CA SER A 73 -6.17 -0.14 19.15
C SER A 73 -6.58 1.30 19.51
N LYS A 74 -6.24 2.27 18.65
CA LYS A 74 -6.66 3.68 18.77
C LYS A 74 -8.04 3.95 18.15
N GLY A 75 -8.66 2.95 17.52
CA GLY A 75 -9.97 3.09 16.88
C GLY A 75 -9.94 3.85 15.56
N CYS A 76 -8.80 3.87 14.84
CA CYS A 76 -8.72 4.50 13.53
C CYS A 76 -9.62 3.78 12.52
N GLN A 77 -10.52 4.52 11.86
CA GLN A 77 -11.35 4.01 10.78
C GLN A 77 -10.60 4.03 9.44
N HIS A 78 -9.81 5.07 9.21
CA HIS A 78 -9.01 5.25 7.99
C HIS A 78 -7.54 5.07 8.33
N ILE A 79 -6.91 4.04 7.74
CA ILE A 79 -5.54 3.67 8.06
C ILE A 79 -4.69 3.77 6.79
N PHE A 80 -3.59 4.50 6.90
CA PHE A 80 -2.59 4.64 5.84
C PHE A 80 -1.29 3.97 6.29
N LEU A 81 -0.75 3.09 5.45
CA LEU A 81 0.58 2.51 5.65
C LEU A 81 1.53 3.07 4.60
N LEU A 82 2.67 3.58 5.06
CA LEU A 82 3.70 4.21 4.23
C LEU A 82 5.05 3.54 4.46
N GLU A 83 5.83 3.40 3.39
CA GLU A 83 7.27 3.14 3.47
C GLU A 83 8.05 4.45 3.29
N ASP A 84 9.28 4.50 3.76
CA ASP A 84 10.06 5.73 3.85
C ASP A 84 10.69 6.21 2.52
N ASP A 85 10.35 5.55 1.40
CA ASP A 85 10.82 5.89 0.04
C ASP A 85 9.78 6.62 -0.82
N ILE A 86 8.75 7.16 -0.18
CA ILE A 86 7.79 8.08 -0.79
C ILE A 86 7.78 9.43 -0.05
N ARG A 87 7.23 10.45 -0.71
CA ARG A 87 6.97 11.76 -0.10
C ARG A 87 5.57 12.23 -0.47
N ILE A 88 4.81 12.68 0.52
CA ILE A 88 3.56 13.37 0.27
C ILE A 88 3.86 14.77 -0.27
N VAL A 89 3.19 15.18 -1.34
CA VAL A 89 3.38 16.50 -1.98
C VAL A 89 2.14 17.38 -1.92
N LYS A 90 0.99 16.82 -1.48
CA LYS A 90 -0.23 17.57 -1.18
C LYS A 90 -0.83 17.15 0.14
N ASP A 91 -1.17 18.12 0.97
CA ASP A 91 -1.65 17.90 2.33
C ASP A 91 -3.04 17.24 2.40
N ASP A 92 -3.83 17.33 1.34
CA ASP A 92 -5.16 16.74 1.24
C ASP A 92 -5.17 15.28 0.74
N VAL A 93 -4.00 14.62 0.63
CA VAL A 93 -3.88 13.24 0.15
C VAL A 93 -4.77 12.25 0.90
N PHE A 94 -4.79 12.30 2.24
CA PHE A 94 -5.60 11.38 3.04
C PHE A 94 -7.09 11.57 2.76
N LYS A 95 -7.53 12.83 2.70
CA LYS A 95 -8.90 13.17 2.35
C LYS A 95 -9.25 12.67 0.95
N ALA A 96 -8.39 12.88 -0.04
CA ALA A 96 -8.61 12.44 -1.41
C ALA A 96 -8.77 10.90 -1.52
N TYR A 97 -7.95 10.12 -0.80
CA TYR A 97 -8.08 8.65 -0.77
C TYR A 97 -9.34 8.19 -0.03
N ILE A 98 -9.72 8.85 1.05
CA ILE A 98 -10.97 8.57 1.79
C ILE A 98 -12.17 8.83 0.89
N GLU A 99 -12.25 9.99 0.26
CA GLU A 99 -13.34 10.37 -0.66
C GLU A 99 -13.41 9.39 -1.87
N ALA A 100 -12.25 8.98 -2.38
CA ALA A 100 -12.18 7.98 -3.44
C ALA A 100 -12.75 6.63 -3.01
N ALA A 101 -12.42 6.17 -1.80
CA ALA A 101 -12.94 4.93 -1.27
C ALA A 101 -14.45 5.00 -0.99
N GLU A 102 -14.94 6.07 -0.38
CA GLU A 102 -16.36 6.28 -0.08
C GLU A 102 -17.19 6.40 -1.37
N SER A 103 -16.69 7.13 -2.37
CA SER A 103 -17.39 7.33 -3.64
C SER A 103 -17.43 6.06 -4.49
N SER A 104 -16.38 5.25 -4.45
CA SER A 104 -16.29 4.00 -5.23
C SER A 104 -16.85 2.78 -4.50
N GLY A 105 -16.77 2.74 -3.16
CA GLY A 105 -17.00 1.54 -2.36
C GLY A 105 -15.81 0.57 -2.33
N ILE A 106 -14.64 0.98 -2.86
CA ILE A 106 -13.40 0.21 -2.81
C ILE A 106 -12.56 0.71 -1.64
N TYR A 107 -12.56 -0.02 -0.54
CA TYR A 107 -11.98 0.39 0.74
C TYR A 107 -10.52 -0.03 0.95
N HIS A 108 -9.83 -0.44 -0.12
CA HIS A 108 -8.39 -0.66 -0.15
C HIS A 108 -7.82 -0.12 -1.46
N LEU A 109 -6.92 0.86 -1.36
CA LEU A 109 -6.28 1.54 -2.48
C LEU A 109 -4.76 1.58 -2.27
N ASN A 110 -3.99 1.52 -3.35
CA ASN A 110 -2.52 1.55 -3.27
C ASN A 110 -1.97 2.58 -4.25
N PHE A 111 -0.97 3.35 -3.84
CA PHE A 111 -0.22 4.20 -4.76
C PHE A 111 0.51 3.35 -5.80
N ALA A 112 0.05 3.42 -7.04
CA ALA A 112 0.46 2.51 -8.11
C ALA A 112 1.83 2.81 -8.71
N TYR A 113 2.35 4.03 -8.54
CA TYR A 113 3.51 4.52 -9.30
C TYR A 113 4.84 4.44 -8.53
N HIS A 114 4.90 3.64 -7.47
CA HIS A 114 6.17 3.31 -6.81
C HIS A 114 6.94 2.28 -7.63
N GLY A 115 8.22 2.58 -7.92
CA GLY A 115 9.05 1.78 -8.81
C GLY A 115 8.63 1.86 -10.30
N PRO A 116 9.18 0.99 -11.16
CA PRO A 116 9.00 1.12 -12.61
C PRO A 116 7.75 0.42 -13.15
N SER A 117 7.07 -0.44 -12.39
CA SER A 117 6.15 -1.45 -12.94
C SER A 117 4.90 -0.90 -13.62
N ASN A 118 4.35 0.23 -13.14
CA ASN A 118 3.17 0.88 -13.71
C ASN A 118 3.54 2.21 -14.42
N LYS A 119 4.73 2.26 -14.99
CA LYS A 119 5.22 3.40 -15.77
C LYS A 119 5.55 2.96 -17.19
N ASP A 120 5.48 3.88 -18.14
CA ASP A 120 5.93 3.66 -19.51
C ASP A 120 7.47 3.73 -19.60
N VAL A 121 8.01 3.54 -20.80
CA VAL A 121 9.44 3.59 -21.06
C VAL A 121 10.09 4.97 -20.80
N THR A 122 9.28 6.00 -20.66
CA THR A 122 9.73 7.38 -20.33
C THR A 122 9.61 7.67 -18.83
N GLY A 123 9.13 6.71 -18.03
CA GLY A 123 8.91 6.85 -16.59
C GLY A 123 7.59 7.55 -16.22
N ARG A 124 6.70 7.79 -17.18
CA ARG A 124 5.39 8.41 -16.93
C ARG A 124 4.40 7.37 -16.43
N PRO A 125 3.45 7.77 -15.55
CA PRO A 125 2.33 6.95 -15.13
C PRO A 125 1.62 6.26 -16.30
N LYS A 126 1.34 4.95 -16.13
CA LYS A 126 0.62 4.14 -17.10
C LYS A 126 -0.49 3.35 -16.40
N GLU A 127 -1.71 3.78 -16.57
CA GLU A 127 -2.91 3.06 -16.12
C GLU A 127 -3.43 2.10 -17.20
N LYS A 128 -4.12 1.03 -16.82
CA LYS A 128 -4.85 0.15 -17.75
C LYS A 128 -6.16 0.79 -18.17
N ILE A 129 -6.91 1.29 -17.20
CA ILE A 129 -8.19 1.96 -17.39
C ILE A 129 -8.40 2.98 -16.26
N ARG A 130 -9.13 4.04 -16.57
CA ARG A 130 -9.65 5.02 -15.62
C ARG A 130 -11.17 4.94 -15.60
N ILE A 131 -11.75 4.90 -14.41
CA ILE A 131 -13.20 4.79 -14.22
C ILE A 131 -13.66 5.92 -13.32
N ASN A 132 -14.69 6.63 -13.77
CA ASN A 132 -15.32 7.70 -13.01
C ASN A 132 -16.41 7.11 -12.09
N PHE A 133 -16.41 7.56 -10.85
CA PHE A 133 -17.41 7.24 -9.85
C PHE A 133 -18.25 8.49 -9.51
N LYS A 134 -19.09 8.38 -8.50
CA LYS A 134 -19.88 9.52 -7.99
C LYS A 134 -18.97 10.68 -7.56
N ASN A 135 -19.53 11.88 -7.50
CA ASN A 135 -18.86 13.11 -7.05
C ASN A 135 -17.61 13.50 -7.88
N ASN A 136 -17.56 13.13 -9.16
CA ASN A 136 -16.42 13.37 -10.04
C ASN A 136 -15.09 12.75 -9.55
N ILE A 137 -15.18 11.73 -8.72
CA ILE A 137 -14.02 10.97 -8.28
C ILE A 137 -13.67 9.93 -9.34
N SER A 138 -12.38 9.83 -9.67
CA SER A 138 -11.89 8.81 -10.61
C SER A 138 -10.89 7.90 -9.91
N LEU A 139 -10.98 6.61 -10.22
CA LEU A 139 -9.94 5.64 -9.90
C LEU A 139 -9.23 5.18 -11.16
N SER A 140 -7.96 4.90 -11.03
CA SER A 140 -7.14 4.21 -12.04
C SER A 140 -6.89 2.78 -11.62
N PHE A 141 -6.84 1.87 -12.61
CA PHE A 141 -6.61 0.45 -12.36
C PHE A 141 -5.33 0.00 -13.07
N HIS A 142 -4.54 -0.82 -12.38
CA HIS A 142 -3.17 -1.13 -12.74
C HIS A 142 -2.88 -2.62 -12.76
N SER A 143 -1.91 -3.03 -13.59
CA SER A 143 -1.48 -4.44 -13.69
C SER A 143 -0.65 -4.92 -12.51
N HIS A 144 0.07 -4.01 -11.85
CA HIS A 144 1.01 -4.33 -10.78
C HIS A 144 0.61 -3.62 -9.49
N LEU A 145 0.79 -4.32 -8.38
CA LEU A 145 0.57 -3.79 -7.04
C LEU A 145 1.89 -3.26 -6.48
N ALA A 146 1.86 -2.07 -5.90
CA ALA A 146 2.97 -1.49 -5.14
C ALA A 146 2.60 -1.35 -3.67
N GLY A 147 3.55 -1.59 -2.76
CA GLY A 147 3.31 -1.63 -1.32
C GLY A 147 3.79 -0.42 -0.54
N ALA A 148 4.36 0.60 -1.22
CA ALA A 148 4.97 1.75 -0.55
C ALA A 148 3.98 2.72 0.10
N PHE A 149 2.75 2.76 -0.40
CA PHE A 149 1.63 3.48 0.21
C PHE A 149 0.35 2.67 0.01
N SER A 150 -0.38 2.45 1.09
CA SER A 150 -1.65 1.73 1.07
C SER A 150 -2.66 2.40 1.99
N TYR A 151 -3.88 2.52 1.52
CA TYR A 151 -5.04 2.92 2.30
C TYR A 151 -5.89 1.71 2.63
N TYR A 152 -6.38 1.65 3.88
CA TYR A 152 -7.34 0.66 4.38
C TYR A 152 -8.44 1.36 5.15
N HIS A 153 -9.69 1.03 4.85
CA HIS A 153 -10.75 1.23 5.83
C HIS A 153 -10.72 0.07 6.84
N HIS A 154 -10.95 0.34 8.13
CA HIS A 154 -10.83 -0.67 9.20
C HIS A 154 -11.64 -1.95 8.93
N THR A 155 -12.81 -1.83 8.29
CA THR A 155 -13.68 -2.97 7.97
C THR A 155 -13.02 -4.01 7.06
N ILE A 156 -12.02 -3.63 6.26
CA ILE A 156 -11.23 -4.57 5.47
C ILE A 156 -10.42 -5.46 6.41
N LEU A 157 -9.73 -4.84 7.37
CA LEU A 157 -8.87 -5.55 8.32
C LEU A 157 -9.68 -6.44 9.28
N GLU A 158 -10.91 -6.05 9.64
CA GLU A 158 -11.82 -6.87 10.40
C GLU A 158 -12.21 -8.17 9.66
N LYS A 159 -12.35 -8.10 8.33
CA LYS A 159 -12.78 -9.25 7.51
C LYS A 159 -11.63 -10.15 7.09
N VAL A 160 -10.47 -9.59 6.71
CA VAL A 160 -9.35 -10.38 6.17
C VAL A 160 -8.22 -10.59 7.16
N GLY A 161 -8.21 -9.84 8.27
CA GLY A 161 -7.14 -9.88 9.27
C GLY A 161 -5.90 -9.09 8.84
N LEU A 162 -4.81 -9.36 9.54
CA LEU A 162 -3.52 -8.70 9.33
C LEU A 162 -2.70 -9.40 8.23
N ILE A 163 -1.60 -8.76 7.84
CA ILE A 163 -0.63 -9.27 6.87
C ILE A 163 0.01 -10.57 7.38
N ASP A 164 0.23 -11.53 6.50
CA ASP A 164 0.90 -12.79 6.84
C ASP A 164 2.41 -12.54 7.06
N GLU A 165 2.85 -12.55 8.32
CA GLU A 165 4.23 -12.24 8.73
C GLU A 165 5.27 -13.23 8.21
N ARG A 166 4.86 -14.37 7.64
CA ARG A 166 5.78 -15.31 6.97
C ARG A 166 6.38 -14.70 5.70
N PHE A 167 5.71 -13.72 5.08
CA PHE A 167 6.23 -12.92 3.98
C PHE A 167 7.03 -11.74 4.53
N VAL A 168 8.29 -11.97 4.88
CA VAL A 168 9.10 -11.00 5.63
C VAL A 168 9.43 -9.74 4.82
N ASN A 169 9.80 -9.88 3.53
CA ASN A 169 10.32 -8.76 2.71
C ASN A 169 9.84 -8.78 1.25
N ALA A 170 8.90 -9.63 0.90
CA ALA A 170 8.29 -9.70 -0.42
C ALA A 170 6.99 -10.50 -0.33
N TYR A 171 6.06 -10.24 -1.24
CA TYR A 171 4.73 -10.85 -1.29
C TYR A 171 3.76 -10.47 -0.15
N ASP A 172 4.19 -9.75 0.88
CA ASP A 172 3.38 -9.35 2.03
C ASP A 172 2.11 -8.61 1.63
N HIS A 173 2.24 -7.50 0.89
CA HIS A 173 1.10 -6.73 0.39
C HIS A 173 0.33 -7.46 -0.71
N LEU A 174 1.00 -8.25 -1.55
CA LEU A 174 0.35 -8.99 -2.63
C LEU A 174 -0.53 -10.12 -2.09
N ASP A 175 -0.03 -10.90 -1.12
CA ASP A 175 -0.81 -11.94 -0.45
C ASP A 175 -2.00 -11.34 0.31
N HIS A 176 -1.79 -10.23 1.01
CA HIS A 176 -2.85 -9.57 1.75
C HIS A 176 -3.95 -9.04 0.82
N THR A 177 -3.59 -8.37 -0.29
CA THR A 177 -4.55 -7.94 -1.30
C THR A 177 -5.28 -9.12 -1.93
N LEU A 178 -4.61 -10.25 -2.15
CA LEU A 178 -5.25 -11.47 -2.65
C LEU A 178 -6.33 -12.01 -1.69
N GLN A 179 -6.13 -11.91 -0.36
CA GLN A 179 -7.19 -12.28 0.59
C GLN A 179 -8.39 -11.35 0.47
N MET A 180 -8.18 -10.06 0.22
CA MET A 180 -9.27 -9.12 -0.05
C MET A 180 -10.00 -9.45 -1.35
N ILE A 181 -9.29 -9.79 -2.42
CA ILE A 181 -9.87 -10.24 -3.70
C ILE A 181 -10.75 -11.48 -3.48
N LYS A 182 -10.24 -12.49 -2.78
CA LYS A 182 -10.98 -13.72 -2.45
C LYS A 182 -12.24 -13.45 -1.61
N SER A 183 -12.26 -12.35 -0.87
CA SER A 183 -13.38 -11.90 -0.05
C SER A 183 -14.31 -10.90 -0.76
N ASN A 184 -14.09 -10.63 -2.04
CA ASN A 184 -14.80 -9.62 -2.85
C ASN A 184 -14.73 -8.18 -2.26
N LEU A 185 -13.61 -7.84 -1.65
CA LEU A 185 -13.35 -6.53 -1.03
C LEU A 185 -12.37 -5.65 -1.81
N HIS A 186 -11.80 -6.19 -2.89
CA HIS A 186 -10.90 -5.53 -3.81
C HIS A 186 -11.16 -6.02 -5.23
N PRO A 187 -10.99 -5.18 -6.25
CA PRO A 187 -11.12 -5.59 -7.66
C PRO A 187 -10.26 -6.81 -8.00
N PRO A 188 -10.60 -7.55 -9.06
CA PRO A 188 -9.90 -8.76 -9.42
C PRO A 188 -8.40 -8.57 -9.62
N PHE A 189 -7.64 -9.65 -9.48
CA PHE A 189 -6.18 -9.64 -9.62
C PHE A 189 -5.73 -9.08 -10.98
N GLY A 190 -4.72 -8.20 -10.96
CA GLY A 190 -4.27 -7.47 -12.13
C GLY A 190 -5.12 -6.25 -12.50
N TRP A 191 -6.08 -5.89 -11.62
CA TRP A 191 -6.87 -4.68 -11.67
C TRP A 191 -6.77 -3.94 -10.32
N PHE A 192 -5.54 -3.65 -9.91
CA PHE A 192 -5.26 -3.01 -8.62
C PHE A 192 -5.65 -1.54 -8.67
N ALA A 193 -6.46 -1.14 -7.69
CA ALA A 193 -7.08 0.18 -7.66
C ALA A 193 -6.17 1.22 -6.98
N ASP A 194 -6.12 2.42 -7.57
CA ASP A 194 -5.48 3.61 -7.02
C ASP A 194 -6.35 4.85 -7.28
N LEU A 195 -6.14 5.91 -6.52
CA LEU A 195 -6.67 7.24 -6.84
C LEU A 195 -6.12 7.68 -8.20
N ALA A 196 -6.96 8.11 -9.11
CA ALA A 196 -6.48 8.64 -10.39
C ALA A 196 -5.59 9.89 -10.17
N ASP A 197 -4.52 10.00 -10.96
CA ASP A 197 -3.52 11.06 -10.82
C ASP A 197 -2.84 11.10 -9.43
N SER A 198 -2.69 9.97 -8.75
CA SER A 198 -2.07 9.86 -7.43
C SER A 198 -0.61 10.36 -7.38
N ASP A 199 0.08 10.38 -8.53
CA ASP A 199 1.40 10.98 -8.71
C ASP A 199 1.42 12.51 -8.49
N LYS A 200 0.26 13.17 -8.50
CA LYS A 200 0.13 14.58 -8.11
C LYS A 200 0.08 14.79 -6.58
N TYR A 201 -0.14 13.72 -5.81
CA TYR A 201 -0.22 13.70 -4.35
C TYR A 201 1.00 13.07 -3.68
N ILE A 202 1.62 12.10 -4.36
CA ILE A 202 2.69 11.26 -3.81
C ILE A 202 3.84 11.20 -4.81
N GLU A 203 5.04 11.52 -4.34
CA GLU A 203 6.29 11.40 -5.08
C GLU A 203 7.02 10.11 -4.68
N ASP A 204 7.48 9.36 -5.66
CA ASP A 204 8.37 8.21 -5.49
C ASP A 204 9.83 8.68 -5.33
N LEU A 205 10.44 8.45 -4.16
CA LEU A 205 11.82 8.85 -3.87
C LEU A 205 12.87 7.82 -4.29
N ASP A 206 12.45 6.64 -4.77
CA ASP A 206 13.32 5.55 -5.24
C ASP A 206 12.75 4.87 -6.50
N PRO A 207 12.52 5.63 -7.60
CA PRO A 207 11.78 5.15 -8.77
C PRO A 207 12.42 3.97 -9.49
N ASP A 208 13.73 3.77 -9.36
CA ASP A 208 14.49 2.65 -9.91
C ASP A 208 14.76 1.54 -8.88
N LEU A 209 14.26 1.70 -7.65
CA LEU A 209 14.45 0.80 -6.52
C LEU A 209 15.93 0.54 -6.16
N SER A 210 16.82 1.46 -6.52
CA SER A 210 18.27 1.33 -6.30
C SER A 210 18.67 1.48 -4.83
N LYS A 211 17.85 2.19 -4.02
CA LYS A 211 18.05 2.40 -2.59
C LYS A 211 17.41 1.32 -1.73
N SER A 212 16.76 0.35 -2.34
CA SER A 212 16.12 -0.76 -1.63
C SER A 212 17.14 -1.59 -0.86
N ILE A 213 17.00 -1.64 0.47
CA ILE A 213 17.89 -2.41 1.36
C ILE A 213 17.79 -3.90 1.08
N ILE A 214 16.59 -4.37 0.76
CA ILE A 214 16.31 -5.77 0.45
C ILE A 214 17.11 -6.23 -0.77
N ARG A 215 17.28 -5.36 -1.78
CA ARG A 215 17.98 -5.66 -3.04
C ARG A 215 19.50 -5.54 -2.95
N LYS A 216 20.05 -4.85 -1.95
CA LYS A 216 21.51 -4.72 -1.77
C LYS A 216 22.24 -6.05 -1.64
N LYS A 217 21.58 -7.09 -1.09
CA LYS A 217 22.12 -8.46 -0.98
C LYS A 217 21.47 -9.37 -2.01
N MET A 218 21.75 -9.16 -3.29
CA MET A 218 21.06 -9.77 -4.43
C MET A 218 20.95 -11.30 -4.34
N PHE A 219 21.99 -12.01 -3.90
CA PHE A 219 21.94 -13.48 -3.77
C PHE A 219 20.93 -13.91 -2.71
N GLN A 220 20.98 -13.28 -1.52
CA GLN A 220 20.02 -13.56 -0.43
C GLN A 220 18.60 -13.16 -0.80
N PHE A 221 18.44 -12.05 -1.53
CA PHE A 221 17.16 -11.62 -2.06
C PHE A 221 16.57 -12.68 -3.01
N ARG A 222 17.34 -13.18 -3.99
CA ARG A 222 16.88 -14.21 -4.94
C ARG A 222 16.46 -15.50 -4.24
N LEU A 223 17.23 -15.94 -3.23
CA LEU A 223 16.90 -17.14 -2.47
C LEU A 223 15.59 -16.95 -1.67
N ARG A 224 15.47 -15.83 -0.96
CA ARG A 224 14.25 -15.49 -0.22
C ARG A 224 13.05 -15.32 -1.13
N TYR A 225 13.21 -14.66 -2.29
CA TYR A 225 12.15 -14.49 -3.26
C TYR A 225 11.60 -15.84 -3.75
N LYS A 226 12.48 -16.81 -4.05
CA LYS A 226 12.08 -18.18 -4.40
C LYS A 226 11.30 -18.85 -3.26
N LEU A 227 11.77 -18.69 -2.02
CA LEU A 227 11.09 -19.24 -0.85
C LEU A 227 9.69 -18.62 -0.68
N TYR A 228 9.55 -17.30 -0.83
CA TYR A 228 8.24 -16.63 -0.73
C TYR A 228 7.32 -16.98 -1.90
N SER A 229 7.86 -17.13 -3.11
CA SER A 229 7.09 -17.63 -4.26
C SER A 229 6.57 -19.04 -4.01
N PHE A 230 7.39 -19.93 -3.44
CA PHE A 230 6.95 -21.27 -3.03
C PHE A 230 5.88 -21.20 -1.93
N LEU A 231 6.08 -20.40 -0.87
CA LEU A 231 5.11 -20.20 0.21
C LEU A 231 3.79 -19.64 -0.32
N PHE A 232 3.86 -18.65 -1.22
CA PHE A 232 2.70 -18.07 -1.86
C PHE A 232 1.91 -19.11 -2.67
N ARG A 233 2.63 -19.93 -3.48
CA ARG A 233 2.03 -21.03 -4.22
C ARG A 233 1.40 -22.07 -3.31
N TYR A 234 2.11 -22.49 -2.26
CA TYR A 234 1.59 -23.44 -1.29
C TYR A 234 0.30 -22.95 -0.61
N LYS A 235 0.27 -21.67 -0.21
CA LYS A 235 -0.88 -21.04 0.43
C LYS A 235 -2.06 -20.83 -0.52
N ASN A 236 -1.79 -20.41 -1.76
CA ASN A 236 -2.81 -19.91 -2.67
C ASN A 236 -3.14 -20.84 -3.84
N GLY A 237 -2.34 -21.90 -4.08
CA GLY A 237 -2.56 -22.89 -5.13
C GLY A 237 -2.00 -22.51 -6.51
N PHE A 238 -1.45 -21.31 -6.68
CA PHE A 238 -0.88 -20.80 -7.95
C PHE A 238 0.32 -19.88 -7.68
N THR A 239 1.09 -19.59 -8.73
CA THR A 239 2.11 -18.52 -8.69
C THR A 239 1.56 -17.23 -9.29
N VAL A 240 2.19 -16.10 -8.99
CA VAL A 240 1.77 -14.78 -9.51
C VAL A 240 1.77 -14.77 -11.04
N GLU A 241 2.76 -15.44 -11.66
CA GLU A 241 2.91 -15.53 -13.10
C GLU A 241 1.81 -16.39 -13.77
N ASN A 242 1.27 -17.36 -13.04
CA ASN A 242 0.26 -18.30 -13.52
C ASN A 242 -1.16 -17.95 -13.02
N TYR A 243 -1.34 -16.78 -12.43
CA TYR A 243 -2.68 -16.35 -12.05
C TYR A 243 -3.54 -16.14 -13.32
N PRO A 244 -4.79 -16.63 -13.35
CA PRO A 244 -5.67 -16.42 -14.49
C PRO A 244 -5.80 -14.93 -14.81
N ARG A 245 -5.62 -14.57 -16.06
CA ARG A 245 -5.85 -13.19 -16.51
C ARG A 245 -7.34 -12.89 -16.43
N VAL A 246 -7.66 -11.90 -15.63
CA VAL A 246 -9.02 -11.40 -15.49
C VAL A 246 -9.27 -10.38 -16.60
N THR A 247 -10.39 -10.52 -17.29
CA THR A 247 -10.80 -9.63 -18.38
C THR A 247 -11.31 -8.29 -17.83
N GLU A 248 -11.47 -7.32 -18.71
CA GLU A 248 -12.11 -6.04 -18.37
C GLU A 248 -13.61 -6.22 -18.05
N GLU A 249 -14.27 -7.14 -18.74
CA GLU A 249 -15.67 -7.48 -18.47
C GLU A 249 -15.87 -8.01 -17.04
N GLU A 250 -14.99 -8.91 -16.59
CA GLU A 250 -15.01 -9.43 -15.21
C GLU A 250 -14.72 -8.32 -14.18
N LEU A 251 -13.88 -7.31 -14.52
CA LEU A 251 -13.72 -6.12 -13.69
C LEU A 251 -15.04 -5.36 -13.57
N PHE A 252 -15.73 -5.09 -14.69
CA PHE A 252 -16.99 -4.36 -14.65
C PHE A 252 -18.10 -5.15 -13.94
N ASP A 253 -18.11 -6.48 -14.03
CA ASP A 253 -19.03 -7.32 -13.27
C ASP A 253 -18.79 -7.22 -11.77
N PHE A 254 -17.51 -7.23 -11.34
CA PHE A 254 -17.15 -6.97 -9.96
C PHE A 254 -17.63 -5.58 -9.51
N LEU A 255 -17.34 -4.53 -10.29
CA LEU A 255 -17.71 -3.16 -9.93
C LEU A 255 -19.24 -3.00 -9.81
N ARG A 256 -20.02 -3.54 -10.73
CA ARG A 256 -21.49 -3.51 -10.66
C ARG A 256 -22.05 -4.21 -9.42
N LYS A 257 -21.39 -5.29 -8.99
CA LYS A 257 -21.91 -6.15 -7.91
C LYS A 257 -21.47 -5.71 -6.52
N TYR A 258 -20.26 -5.18 -6.38
CA TYR A 258 -19.61 -4.97 -5.08
C TYR A 258 -19.25 -3.54 -4.77
N THR A 259 -19.49 -2.59 -5.67
CA THR A 259 -19.12 -1.19 -5.51
C THR A 259 -20.30 -0.25 -5.75
N THR A 260 -20.05 1.04 -5.69
CA THR A 260 -21.05 2.09 -6.02
C THR A 260 -21.04 2.45 -7.51
N PHE A 261 -20.38 1.64 -8.34
CA PHE A 261 -20.26 1.87 -9.77
C PHE A 261 -21.64 1.94 -10.44
N ASN A 262 -21.81 2.93 -11.30
CA ASN A 262 -23.01 3.11 -12.10
C ASN A 262 -22.63 3.05 -13.58
N SER A 263 -23.22 2.12 -14.34
CA SER A 263 -22.91 1.88 -15.77
C SER A 263 -23.16 3.07 -16.70
N ASN A 264 -23.85 4.11 -16.21
CA ASN A 264 -24.10 5.35 -16.96
C ASN A 264 -22.95 6.38 -16.83
N SER A 265 -21.81 6.00 -16.29
CA SER A 265 -20.64 6.90 -16.01
C SER A 265 -19.58 6.88 -17.13
N PHE A 266 -19.94 6.46 -18.36
CA PHE A 266 -19.09 6.51 -19.56
C PHE A 266 -19.49 7.67 -20.45
#